data_f279932f6280596b33cc0ab8c925146f
#
_entry.id   f279932f6280596b33cc0ab8c925146f
#
_cell.length_a   1.000
_cell.length_b   1.000
_cell.length_c   1.000
_cell.angle_alpha   90.00
_cell.angle_beta   90.00
_cell.angle_gamma   90.00
#
_symmetry.space_group_name_H-M   'P 1'
#
loop_
_entity.id
_entity.type
_entity.pdbx_description
1 polymer ?
#
loop_
_entity_poly.entity_id
_entity_poly.type
_entity_poly.pdbx_seq_one_letter_code
_entity_poly.pdbx_strand_id
1 'polypeptide(L)'
;MKSETKSYFYVHFAVFLFGFTGILGQLIELPAIILVWWRALLTWVLLIPYMLYSGAFSHFDKQNFKIFSRIGILVALHWICFYGSIKLANASVAMICLATIPVLTAFFEAWTSKKAILWRDAFIGIVTLPGILL
;
A
#
# COMPACT_ATOMS: atom_id res chain seq x y z
N MET A 1 -16.97 -15.85 -15.58
CA MET A 1 -16.50 -16.74 -14.49
C MET A 1 -14.98 -16.99 -14.51
N LYS A 2 -14.34 -17.47 -15.61
CA LYS A 2 -12.88 -17.72 -15.60
C LYS A 2 -11.99 -16.48 -15.37
N SER A 3 -12.43 -15.28 -15.76
CA SER A 3 -11.68 -14.01 -15.58
C SER A 3 -11.69 -13.55 -14.11
N GLU A 4 -12.84 -13.63 -13.46
CA GLU A 4 -13.01 -13.20 -12.06
C GLU A 4 -12.19 -14.06 -11.09
N THR A 5 -12.21 -15.39 -11.26
CA THR A 5 -11.43 -16.30 -10.43
C THR A 5 -9.92 -16.02 -10.51
N LYS A 6 -9.41 -15.68 -11.71
CA LYS A 6 -8.00 -15.30 -11.88
C LYS A 6 -7.70 -13.98 -11.14
N SER A 7 -8.60 -13.00 -11.21
CA SER A 7 -8.43 -11.72 -10.52
C SER A 7 -8.40 -11.90 -9.00
N TYR A 8 -9.28 -12.74 -8.45
CA TYR A 8 -9.25 -13.08 -7.03
C TYR A 8 -7.93 -13.76 -6.63
N PHE A 9 -7.44 -14.70 -7.42
CA PHE A 9 -6.16 -15.36 -7.15
C PHE A 9 -5.00 -14.35 -7.11
N TYR A 10 -4.92 -13.44 -8.09
CA TYR A 10 -3.87 -12.41 -8.12
C TYR A 10 -3.93 -11.46 -6.92
N VAL A 11 -5.15 -11.06 -6.51
CA VAL A 11 -5.33 -10.21 -5.32
C VAL A 11 -4.85 -10.94 -4.05
N HIS A 12 -5.25 -12.19 -3.85
CA HIS A 12 -4.82 -12.97 -2.68
C HIS A 12 -3.32 -13.22 -2.68
N PHE A 13 -2.73 -13.50 -3.83
CA PHE A 13 -1.28 -13.67 -3.96
C PHE A 13 -0.53 -12.37 -3.66
N ALA A 14 -1.04 -11.22 -4.15
CA ALA A 14 -0.47 -9.92 -3.84
C ALA A 14 -0.55 -9.60 -2.34
N VAL A 15 -1.69 -9.87 -1.68
CA VAL A 15 -1.87 -9.68 -0.24
C VAL A 15 -0.92 -10.59 0.55
N PHE A 16 -0.75 -11.84 0.14
CA PHE A 16 0.21 -12.76 0.74
C PHE A 16 1.64 -12.22 0.66
N LEU A 17 2.08 -11.75 -0.51
CA LEU A 17 3.40 -11.13 -0.67
C LEU A 17 3.53 -9.85 0.17
N PHE A 18 2.45 -9.08 0.29
CA PHE A 18 2.43 -7.87 1.10
C PHE A 18 2.66 -8.16 2.60
N GLY A 19 2.18 -9.33 3.08
CA GLY A 19 2.40 -9.76 4.47
C GLY A 19 3.87 -9.88 4.85
N PHE A 20 4.74 -10.26 3.91
CA PHE A 20 6.19 -10.31 4.14
C PHE A 20 6.84 -8.94 4.31
N THR A 21 6.19 -7.88 3.85
CA THR A 21 6.76 -6.52 3.90
C THR A 21 7.08 -6.06 5.32
N GLY A 22 6.19 -6.36 6.27
CA GLY A 22 6.40 -6.03 7.69
C GLY A 22 7.56 -6.82 8.30
N ILE A 23 7.60 -8.12 8.06
CA ILE A 23 8.64 -9.03 8.57
C ILE A 23 10.00 -8.65 8.00
N LEU A 24 10.11 -8.48 6.68
CA LEU A 24 11.34 -8.04 6.02
C LEU A 24 11.79 -6.65 6.50
N GLY A 25 10.83 -5.74 6.72
CA GLY A 25 11.12 -4.42 7.27
C GLY A 25 11.73 -4.47 8.67
N GLN A 26 11.37 -5.45 9.48
CA GLN A 26 11.95 -5.67 10.79
C GLN A 26 13.33 -6.34 10.72
N LEU A 27 13.50 -7.34 9.85
CA LEU A 27 14.74 -8.11 9.71
C LEU A 27 15.88 -7.31 9.07
N ILE A 28 15.57 -6.40 8.15
CA ILE A 28 16.59 -5.58 7.47
C ILE A 28 17.06 -4.47 8.42
N GLU A 29 18.31 -4.51 8.85
CA GLU A 29 18.90 -3.54 9.79
C GLU A 29 19.25 -2.18 9.18
N LEU A 30 18.45 -1.70 8.22
CA LEU A 30 18.62 -0.37 7.63
C LEU A 30 17.67 0.65 8.26
N PRO A 31 18.08 1.93 8.35
CA PRO A 31 17.15 3.02 8.68
C PRO A 31 15.97 3.07 7.72
N ALA A 32 14.79 3.45 8.21
CA ALA A 32 13.55 3.45 7.43
C ALA A 32 13.67 4.21 6.10
N ILE A 33 14.32 5.37 6.10
CA ILE A 33 14.52 6.22 4.91
C ILE A 33 15.36 5.48 3.85
N ILE A 34 16.45 4.84 4.27
CA ILE A 34 17.35 4.10 3.36
C ILE A 34 16.63 2.89 2.79
N LEU A 35 15.85 2.19 3.61
CA LEU A 35 15.05 1.04 3.17
C LEU A 35 14.01 1.44 2.12
N VAL A 36 13.30 2.54 2.35
CA VAL A 36 12.32 3.09 1.37
C VAL A 36 13.00 3.50 0.08
N TRP A 37 14.18 4.13 0.16
CA TRP A 37 14.96 4.52 -1.01
C TRP A 37 15.38 3.30 -1.86
N TRP A 38 15.94 2.27 -1.23
CA TRP A 38 16.31 1.02 -1.93
C TRP A 38 15.10 0.34 -2.56
N ARG A 39 13.98 0.28 -1.85
CA ARG A 39 12.73 -0.27 -2.37
C ARG A 39 12.24 0.49 -3.61
N ALA A 40 12.23 1.81 -3.55
CA ALA A 40 11.83 2.65 -4.67
C ALA A 40 12.77 2.46 -5.86
N LEU A 41 14.09 2.44 -5.63
CA LEU A 41 15.10 2.22 -6.66
C LEU A 41 14.93 0.86 -7.35
N LEU A 42 14.82 -0.21 -6.58
CA LEU A 42 14.64 -1.57 -7.13
C LEU A 42 13.34 -1.68 -7.93
N THR A 43 12.25 -1.12 -7.41
CA THR A 43 10.96 -1.09 -8.12
C THR A 43 11.10 -0.35 -9.46
N TRP A 44 11.79 0.79 -9.47
CA TRP A 44 12.01 1.58 -10.66
C TRP A 44 12.85 0.82 -11.70
N VAL A 45 13.97 0.22 -11.26
CA VAL A 45 14.86 -0.58 -12.13
C VAL A 45 14.11 -1.77 -12.73
N LEU A 46 13.26 -2.44 -11.98
CA LEU A 46 12.47 -3.59 -12.47
C LEU A 46 11.31 -3.16 -13.39
N LEU A 47 10.72 -1.99 -13.17
CA LEU A 47 9.60 -1.50 -13.98
C LEU A 47 10.04 -0.90 -15.32
N ILE A 48 11.24 -0.29 -15.41
CA ILE A 48 11.71 0.33 -16.65
C ILE A 48 11.67 -0.61 -17.85
N PRO A 49 12.24 -1.83 -17.79
CA PRO A 49 12.21 -2.75 -18.92
C PRO A 49 10.79 -3.09 -19.36
N TYR A 50 9.88 -3.27 -18.40
CA TYR A 50 8.47 -3.52 -18.70
C TYR A 50 7.79 -2.31 -19.35
N MET A 51 8.05 -1.10 -18.88
CA MET A 51 7.50 0.13 -19.44
C MET A 51 8.03 0.41 -20.86
N LEU A 52 9.30 0.12 -21.12
CA LEU A 52 9.90 0.22 -22.44
C LEU A 52 9.25 -0.78 -23.41
N TYR A 53 9.08 -2.03 -22.97
CA TYR A 53 8.46 -3.08 -23.77
C TYR A 53 6.97 -2.80 -24.07
N SER A 54 6.22 -2.30 -23.08
CA SER A 54 4.79 -2.01 -23.20
C SER A 54 4.46 -0.71 -23.94
N GLY A 55 5.44 0.13 -24.27
CA GLY A 55 5.23 1.44 -24.88
C GLY A 55 4.54 2.46 -23.95
N ALA A 56 4.51 2.21 -22.66
CA ALA A 56 3.81 3.05 -21.69
C ALA A 56 4.32 4.50 -21.64
N PHE A 57 5.56 4.73 -22.06
CA PHE A 57 6.14 6.09 -22.13
C PHE A 57 5.51 6.98 -23.22
N SER A 58 4.88 6.41 -24.24
CA SER A 58 4.25 7.18 -25.31
C SER A 58 3.03 8.00 -24.87
N HIS A 59 2.45 7.64 -23.74
CA HIS A 59 1.28 8.30 -23.14
C HIS A 59 1.65 9.28 -22.01
N PHE A 60 2.93 9.66 -21.92
CA PHE A 60 3.42 10.54 -20.85
C PHE A 60 3.07 12.00 -21.14
N ASP A 61 2.15 12.57 -20.35
CA ASP A 61 1.77 13.98 -20.43
C ASP A 61 2.29 14.76 -19.23
N LYS A 62 2.69 16.04 -19.44
CA LYS A 62 3.18 16.93 -18.39
C LYS A 62 2.17 17.18 -17.27
N GLN A 63 0.87 17.15 -17.58
CA GLN A 63 -0.17 17.33 -16.57
C GLN A 63 -0.24 16.09 -15.67
N ASN A 64 -0.15 14.91 -16.25
CA ASN A 64 -0.11 13.64 -15.52
C ASN A 64 1.14 13.55 -14.63
N PHE A 65 2.28 14.09 -15.07
CA PHE A 65 3.49 14.10 -14.26
C PHE A 65 3.31 14.81 -12.92
N LYS A 66 2.64 15.97 -12.87
CA LYS A 66 2.38 16.69 -11.62
C LYS A 66 1.51 15.88 -10.67
N ILE A 67 0.49 15.20 -11.20
CA ILE A 67 -0.40 14.34 -10.41
C ILE A 67 0.39 13.16 -9.86
N PHE A 68 1.14 12.46 -10.70
CA PHE A 68 1.93 11.30 -10.28
C PHE A 68 3.04 11.68 -9.29
N SER A 69 3.67 12.86 -9.45
CA SER A 69 4.66 13.35 -8.49
C SER A 69 4.05 13.60 -7.10
N ARG A 70 2.86 14.19 -7.03
CA ARG A 70 2.17 14.40 -5.75
C ARG A 70 1.81 13.07 -5.09
N ILE A 71 1.27 12.13 -5.87
CA ILE A 71 0.96 10.78 -5.38
C ILE A 71 2.23 10.08 -4.92
N GLY A 72 3.32 10.17 -5.71
CA GLY A 72 4.60 9.55 -5.36
C GLY A 72 5.18 10.09 -4.05
N ILE A 73 5.09 11.41 -3.81
CA ILE A 73 5.52 12.01 -2.53
C ILE A 73 4.68 11.48 -1.37
N LEU A 74 3.35 11.43 -1.51
CA LEU A 74 2.46 10.91 -0.46
C LEU A 74 2.75 9.44 -0.16
N VAL A 75 2.97 8.62 -1.19
CA VAL A 75 3.33 7.21 -1.06
C VAL A 75 4.69 7.06 -0.37
N ALA A 76 5.68 7.87 -0.73
CA ALA A 76 7.00 7.85 -0.09
C ALA A 76 6.92 8.21 1.39
N LEU A 77 6.16 9.26 1.75
CA LEU A 77 5.92 9.64 3.14
C LEU A 77 5.21 8.53 3.91
N HIS A 78 4.17 7.93 3.31
CA HIS A 78 3.48 6.78 3.91
C HIS A 78 4.45 5.64 4.21
N TRP A 79 5.32 5.26 3.27
CA TRP A 79 6.31 4.20 3.49
C TRP A 79 7.36 4.54 4.54
N ILE A 80 7.80 5.80 4.60
CA ILE A 80 8.74 6.27 5.65
C ILE A 80 8.07 6.15 7.02
N CYS A 81 6.81 6.56 7.17
CA CYS A 81 6.06 6.41 8.41
C CYS A 81 5.85 4.93 8.78
N PHE A 82 5.49 4.10 7.80
CA PHE A 82 5.28 2.66 8.00
C PHE A 82 6.55 1.95 8.48
N TYR A 83 7.67 2.09 7.76
CA TYR A 83 8.93 1.47 8.18
C TYR A 83 9.51 2.15 9.43
N GLY A 84 9.26 3.46 9.61
CA GLY A 84 9.60 4.16 10.83
C GLY A 84 8.90 3.56 12.05
N SER A 85 7.61 3.26 11.96
CA SER A 85 6.87 2.62 13.05
C SER A 85 7.40 1.21 13.36
N ILE A 86 7.79 0.44 12.35
CA ILE A 86 8.42 -0.87 12.54
C ILE A 86 9.75 -0.75 13.30
N LYS A 87 10.57 0.24 12.94
CA LYS A 87 11.89 0.46 13.55
C LYS A 87 11.83 1.04 14.97
N LEU A 88 10.83 1.87 15.24
CA LEU A 88 10.67 2.51 16.55
C LEU A 88 9.89 1.65 17.55
N ALA A 89 9.00 0.81 17.06
CA ALA A 89 8.20 -0.08 17.90
C ALA A 89 8.43 -1.55 17.49
N ASN A 90 7.61 -2.07 16.59
CA ASN A 90 7.74 -3.41 16.00
C ASN A 90 6.79 -3.57 14.80
N ALA A 91 6.92 -4.70 14.07
CA ALA A 91 6.06 -5.00 12.94
C ALA A 91 4.58 -5.14 13.31
N SER A 92 4.26 -5.67 14.51
CA SER A 92 2.88 -5.86 14.95
C SER A 92 2.14 -4.53 15.07
N VAL A 93 2.76 -3.51 15.65
CA VAL A 93 2.17 -2.16 15.75
C VAL A 93 1.89 -1.58 14.37
N ALA A 94 2.82 -1.69 13.43
CA ALA A 94 2.63 -1.22 12.07
C ALA A 94 1.48 -1.95 11.36
N MET A 95 1.35 -3.26 11.56
CA MET A 95 0.29 -4.08 10.96
C MET A 95 -1.09 -3.75 11.56
N ILE A 96 -1.18 -3.50 12.87
CA ILE A 96 -2.41 -3.04 13.53
C ILE A 96 -2.86 -1.70 12.93
N CYS A 97 -1.93 -0.76 12.75
CA CYS A 97 -2.24 0.52 12.10
C CYS A 97 -2.74 0.31 10.66
N LEU A 98 -2.15 -0.60 9.88
CA LEU A 98 -2.65 -0.93 8.54
C LEU A 98 -4.06 -1.52 8.56
N ALA A 99 -4.41 -2.29 9.57
CA ALA A 99 -5.75 -2.88 9.71
C ALA A 99 -6.84 -1.83 9.95
N THR A 100 -6.50 -0.60 10.32
CA THR A 100 -7.47 0.51 10.43
C THR A 100 -7.83 1.12 9.07
N ILE A 101 -7.08 0.83 7.99
CA ILE A 101 -7.28 1.41 6.66
C ILE A 101 -8.72 1.23 6.14
N PRO A 102 -9.35 0.03 6.20
CA PRO A 102 -10.73 -0.13 5.71
C PRO A 102 -11.73 0.78 6.42
N VAL A 103 -11.57 0.95 7.74
CA VAL A 103 -12.42 1.84 8.54
C VAL A 103 -12.25 3.29 8.10
N LEU A 104 -10.99 3.76 8.04
CA LEU A 104 -10.67 5.12 7.60
C LEU A 104 -11.14 5.37 6.16
N THR A 105 -10.94 4.40 5.27
CA THR A 105 -11.38 4.50 3.87
C THR A 105 -12.89 4.67 3.77
N ALA A 106 -13.68 3.90 4.52
CA ALA A 106 -15.13 4.02 4.54
C ALA A 106 -15.60 5.44 4.95
N PHE A 107 -14.92 6.05 5.94
CA PHE A 107 -15.23 7.43 6.35
C PHE A 107 -14.80 8.47 5.30
N PHE A 108 -13.57 8.36 4.78
CA PHE A 108 -13.07 9.31 3.78
C PHE A 108 -13.82 9.22 2.46
N GLU A 109 -14.21 8.02 2.03
CA GLU A 109 -15.02 7.83 0.83
C GLU A 109 -16.41 8.47 0.99
N ALA A 110 -17.07 8.27 2.12
CA ALA A 110 -18.36 8.89 2.42
C ALA A 110 -18.24 10.42 2.41
N TRP A 111 -17.19 10.95 3.02
CA TRP A 111 -16.95 12.39 3.09
C TRP A 111 -16.69 13.01 1.71
N THR A 112 -15.78 12.42 0.93
CA THR A 112 -15.38 12.94 -0.39
C THR A 112 -16.48 12.77 -1.45
N SER A 113 -17.18 11.64 -1.42
CA SER A 113 -18.24 11.31 -2.38
C SER A 113 -19.61 11.85 -1.97
N LYS A 114 -19.73 12.48 -0.78
CA LYS A 114 -21.00 12.95 -0.20
C LYS A 114 -22.08 11.87 -0.16
N LYS A 115 -21.67 10.62 0.00
CA LYS A 115 -22.54 9.44 0.12
C LYS A 115 -22.69 9.04 1.58
N ALA A 116 -23.75 8.28 1.87
CA ALA A 116 -23.92 7.70 3.20
C ALA A 116 -22.77 6.71 3.49
N ILE A 117 -22.32 6.68 4.75
CA ILE A 117 -21.30 5.72 5.21
C ILE A 117 -21.86 4.31 5.04
N LEU A 118 -21.13 3.46 4.35
CA LEU A 118 -21.44 2.03 4.27
C LEU A 118 -21.00 1.36 5.59
N TRP A 119 -21.90 1.37 6.56
CA TRP A 119 -21.65 0.81 7.90
C TRP A 119 -21.17 -0.64 7.86
N ARG A 120 -21.55 -1.38 6.81
CA ARG A 120 -21.06 -2.74 6.59
C ARG A 120 -19.54 -2.79 6.45
N ASP A 121 -18.94 -1.87 5.69
CA ASP A 121 -17.52 -1.86 5.40
C ASP A 121 -16.73 -1.35 6.63
N ALA A 122 -17.26 -0.36 7.33
CA ALA A 122 -16.73 0.09 8.61
C ALA A 122 -16.79 -1.04 9.67
N PHE A 123 -17.89 -1.78 9.74
CA PHE A 123 -18.05 -2.91 10.66
C PHE A 123 -17.07 -4.04 10.38
N ILE A 124 -16.88 -4.43 9.11
CA ILE A 124 -15.90 -5.44 8.71
C ILE A 124 -14.49 -5.00 9.14
N GLY A 125 -14.13 -3.73 8.92
CA GLY A 125 -12.85 -3.18 9.36
C GLY A 125 -12.66 -3.27 10.88
N ILE A 126 -13.69 -2.97 11.67
CA ILE A 126 -13.63 -3.05 13.14
C ILE A 126 -13.48 -4.51 13.60
N VAL A 127 -14.20 -5.44 12.98
CA VAL A 127 -14.17 -6.87 13.35
C VAL A 127 -12.80 -7.52 13.04
N THR A 128 -12.06 -7.00 12.07
CA THR A 128 -10.71 -7.51 11.76
C THR A 128 -9.66 -7.11 12.79
N LEU A 129 -9.85 -6.00 13.53
CA LEU A 129 -8.86 -5.51 14.51
C LEU A 129 -8.56 -6.51 15.65
N PRO A 130 -9.55 -7.14 16.31
CA PRO A 130 -9.27 -8.13 17.34
C PRO A 130 -8.48 -9.34 16.85
N GLY A 131 -8.68 -9.76 15.59
CA GLY A 131 -7.95 -10.89 15.00
C GLY A 131 -6.46 -10.63 14.78
N ILE A 132 -6.02 -9.37 14.84
CA ILE A 132 -4.61 -8.98 14.69
C ILE A 132 -3.97 -8.76 16.08
N LEU A 133 -4.78 -8.49 17.10
CA LEU A 133 -4.32 -8.30 18.49
C LEU A 133 -4.05 -9.61 19.23
N LEU A 134 -4.58 -10.74 18.74
CA LEU A 134 -4.37 -12.09 19.27
C LEU A 134 -3.17 -12.77 18.62
#